data_e70f86e1f66e07fc7c21062ed4cb7d0d
#
_entry.id   e70f86e1f66e07fc7c21062ed4cb7d0d
#
_cell.length_a   1.000
_cell.length_b   1.000
_cell.length_c   1.000
_cell.angle_alpha   90.00
_cell.angle_beta   90.00
_cell.angle_gamma   90.00
#
_symmetry.space_group_name_H-M   'P 1'
#
loop_
_entity.id
_entity.type
_entity.pdbx_description
1 polymer ?
#
loop_
_entity_poly.entity_id
_entity_poly.type
_entity_poly.pdbx_seq_one_letter_code
_entity_poly.pdbx_strand_id
1 'polypeptide(L)'
;MSNLLHPGLILIAVGVLAVLVPKMLRKLILAIGPFFALFAALSMPVGTDLSIEFFGTGYHLGYMFVDKLSYVFCMIFALMACIGGIYSCHNENRMEAFCSMSYAGCALGVTLAKDWLTLIFFWEALAVTSLFLIWCRNTPQSRRAGLRYLLVHMFGGNLLLLGIFLKVGSGDSLIANLSKAPHDLAFWAILIGVAVNAAIPPVNAWLVDAYPEGTITGSVFLSSFTTKVAVYALIRIFAGTDFLMGFGCFMALYGAAYAIMEN
;
A
#
# COMPACT_ATOMS: atom_id res chain seq x y z
N MET A 1 25.43 -1.85 -14.90
CA MET A 1 24.05 -1.52 -14.46
C MET A 1 23.40 -2.83 -14.07
N SER A 2 23.24 -3.09 -12.78
CA SER A 2 22.58 -4.30 -12.29
C SER A 2 21.13 -4.26 -12.74
N ASN A 3 20.66 -5.30 -13.43
CA ASN A 3 19.25 -5.49 -13.77
C ASN A 3 18.45 -5.79 -12.47
N LEU A 4 18.34 -4.80 -11.59
CA LEU A 4 17.55 -4.91 -10.37
C LEU A 4 16.07 -4.83 -10.76
N LEU A 5 15.38 -5.95 -10.62
CA LEU A 5 13.94 -6.00 -10.84
C LEU A 5 13.21 -5.44 -9.63
N HIS A 6 12.29 -4.52 -9.85
CA HIS A 6 11.46 -3.94 -8.80
C HIS A 6 10.52 -5.02 -8.20
N PRO A 7 10.63 -5.34 -6.89
CA PRO A 7 9.89 -6.46 -6.29
C PRO A 7 8.37 -6.28 -6.37
N GLY A 8 7.87 -5.06 -6.32
CA GLY A 8 6.45 -4.77 -6.50
C GLY A 8 5.95 -5.11 -7.90
N LEU A 9 6.74 -4.82 -8.95
CA LEU A 9 6.39 -5.18 -10.33
C LEU A 9 6.42 -6.69 -10.55
N ILE A 10 7.31 -7.42 -9.85
CA ILE A 10 7.30 -8.89 -9.86
C ILE A 10 5.97 -9.42 -9.33
N LEU A 11 5.47 -8.90 -8.20
CA LEU A 11 4.18 -9.33 -7.64
C LEU A 11 3.00 -9.00 -8.57
N ILE A 12 3.00 -7.81 -9.18
CA ILE A 12 1.97 -7.45 -10.17
C ILE A 12 2.02 -8.43 -11.36
N ALA A 13 3.21 -8.77 -11.86
CA ALA A 13 3.37 -9.75 -12.93
C ALA A 13 2.89 -11.15 -12.49
N VAL A 14 3.18 -11.58 -11.27
CA VAL A 14 2.64 -12.82 -10.69
C VAL A 14 1.10 -12.81 -10.69
N GLY A 15 0.49 -11.69 -10.30
CA GLY A 15 -0.96 -11.50 -10.33
C GLY A 15 -1.54 -11.63 -11.74
N VAL A 16 -0.92 -10.97 -12.73
CA VAL A 16 -1.32 -11.06 -14.14
C VAL A 16 -1.19 -12.50 -14.66
N LEU A 17 -0.07 -13.15 -14.41
CA LEU A 17 0.15 -14.54 -14.80
C LEU A 17 -0.88 -15.49 -14.17
N ALA A 18 -1.24 -15.26 -12.90
CA ALA A 18 -2.24 -16.08 -12.21
C ALA A 18 -3.63 -16.02 -12.87
N VAL A 19 -3.98 -14.94 -13.57
CA VAL A 19 -5.24 -14.85 -14.34
C VAL A 19 -5.18 -15.66 -15.63
N LEU A 20 -4.03 -15.65 -16.31
CA LEU A 20 -3.87 -16.21 -17.65
C LEU A 20 -3.75 -17.74 -17.67
N VAL A 21 -3.32 -18.34 -16.56
CA VAL A 21 -3.03 -19.78 -16.47
C VAL A 21 -4.21 -20.60 -15.97
N PRO A 22 -4.22 -21.94 -16.25
CA PRO A 22 -5.19 -22.87 -15.68
C PRO A 22 -5.06 -22.98 -14.15
N LYS A 23 -6.14 -23.44 -13.50
CA LYS A 23 -6.27 -23.54 -12.03
C LYS A 23 -5.07 -24.19 -11.32
N MET A 24 -4.58 -25.31 -11.84
CA MET A 24 -3.48 -26.04 -11.20
C MET A 24 -2.17 -25.24 -11.20
N LEU A 25 -1.84 -24.61 -12.35
CA LEU A 25 -0.65 -23.79 -12.47
C LEU A 25 -0.76 -22.48 -11.67
N ARG A 26 -1.98 -21.91 -11.54
CA ARG A 26 -2.25 -20.74 -10.70
C ARG A 26 -1.88 -21.00 -9.24
N LYS A 27 -2.24 -22.16 -8.66
CA LYS A 27 -1.88 -22.54 -7.30
C LYS A 27 -0.37 -22.48 -7.09
N LEU A 28 0.38 -23.01 -8.05
CA LEU A 28 1.84 -23.02 -8.02
C LEU A 28 2.41 -21.61 -8.14
N ILE A 29 1.86 -20.79 -9.05
CA ILE A 29 2.30 -19.41 -9.25
C ILE A 29 2.04 -18.57 -7.99
N LEU A 30 0.88 -18.72 -7.33
CA LEU A 30 0.58 -18.00 -6.10
C LEU A 30 1.46 -18.45 -4.92
N ALA A 31 1.80 -19.73 -4.84
CA ALA A 31 2.64 -20.27 -3.77
C ALA A 31 4.12 -19.90 -3.95
N ILE A 32 4.64 -19.92 -5.18
CA ILE A 32 6.09 -19.76 -5.46
C ILE A 32 6.42 -18.34 -5.98
N GLY A 33 5.51 -17.73 -6.76
CA GLY A 33 5.75 -16.45 -7.40
C GLY A 33 6.22 -15.33 -6.45
N PRO A 34 5.60 -15.14 -5.27
CA PRO A 34 6.02 -14.10 -4.32
C PRO A 34 7.44 -14.28 -3.78
N PHE A 35 8.00 -15.50 -3.78
CA PHE A 35 9.39 -15.73 -3.35
C PHE A 35 10.41 -15.06 -4.29
N PHE A 36 10.08 -14.89 -5.59
CA PHE A 36 10.93 -14.11 -6.49
C PHE A 36 10.97 -12.64 -6.09
N ALA A 37 9.85 -12.08 -5.66
CA ALA A 37 9.81 -10.71 -5.14
C ALA A 37 10.57 -10.58 -3.81
N LEU A 38 10.45 -11.56 -2.92
CA LEU A 38 11.21 -11.60 -1.67
C LEU A 38 12.72 -11.71 -1.95
N PHE A 39 13.12 -12.57 -2.88
CA PHE A 39 14.52 -12.69 -3.28
C PHE A 39 15.06 -11.40 -3.89
N ALA A 40 14.27 -10.74 -4.76
CA ALA A 40 14.62 -9.43 -5.29
C ALA A 40 14.78 -8.38 -4.17
N ALA A 41 13.86 -8.34 -3.20
CA ALA A 41 13.92 -7.46 -2.04
C ALA A 41 15.19 -7.69 -1.20
N LEU A 42 15.53 -8.96 -0.92
CA LEU A 42 16.74 -9.34 -0.19
C LEU A 42 18.02 -8.96 -0.91
N SER A 43 18.01 -8.98 -2.24
CA SER A 43 19.18 -8.73 -3.08
C SER A 43 19.43 -7.24 -3.34
N MET A 44 18.52 -6.35 -2.91
CA MET A 44 18.67 -4.90 -3.14
C MET A 44 19.70 -4.29 -2.18
N PRO A 45 20.76 -3.64 -2.68
CA PRO A 45 21.66 -2.88 -1.83
C PRO A 45 20.96 -1.62 -1.27
N VAL A 46 21.20 -1.31 -0.02
CA VAL A 46 20.83 0.00 0.54
C VAL A 46 21.64 1.08 -0.17
N GLY A 47 20.98 2.16 -0.61
CA GLY A 47 21.54 3.19 -1.47
C GLY A 47 21.19 3.05 -2.95
N THR A 48 20.43 2.01 -3.34
CA THR A 48 19.89 1.90 -4.70
C THR A 48 18.95 3.08 -4.98
N ASP A 49 19.19 3.74 -6.11
CA ASP A 49 18.40 4.89 -6.58
C ASP A 49 18.20 4.77 -8.09
N LEU A 50 17.02 4.37 -8.52
CA LEU A 50 16.66 4.17 -9.90
C LEU A 50 15.48 5.05 -10.29
N SER A 51 15.65 5.76 -11.41
CA SER A 51 14.61 6.61 -11.99
C SER A 51 14.47 6.34 -13.48
N ILE A 52 13.29 6.65 -14.02
CA ILE A 52 12.97 6.57 -15.43
C ILE A 52 12.35 7.90 -15.87
N GLU A 53 12.72 8.38 -17.04
CA GLU A 53 12.09 9.58 -17.60
C GLU A 53 10.65 9.29 -18.01
N PHE A 54 9.73 10.14 -17.57
CA PHE A 54 8.31 10.01 -17.85
C PHE A 54 7.96 10.55 -19.23
N PHE A 55 7.82 9.66 -20.22
CA PHE A 55 7.35 9.94 -21.59
C PHE A 55 7.98 11.19 -22.26
N GLY A 56 9.26 11.46 -22.07
CA GLY A 56 9.93 12.59 -22.71
C GLY A 56 9.54 13.97 -22.17
N THR A 57 8.90 14.02 -21.00
CA THR A 57 8.49 15.27 -20.34
C THR A 57 9.63 15.98 -19.60
N GLY A 58 10.81 15.36 -19.51
CA GLY A 58 11.92 15.81 -18.67
C GLY A 58 11.73 15.53 -17.17
N TYR A 59 10.58 14.96 -16.76
CA TYR A 59 10.34 14.55 -15.38
C TYR A 59 10.87 13.13 -15.14
N HIS A 60 11.65 12.94 -14.07
CA HIS A 60 12.20 11.63 -13.70
C HIS A 60 11.40 11.02 -12.54
N LEU A 61 10.69 9.92 -12.83
CA LEU A 61 10.02 9.11 -11.83
C LEU A 61 11.04 8.25 -11.10
N GLY A 62 11.26 8.49 -9.82
CA GLY A 62 12.11 7.70 -8.96
C GLY A 62 11.35 6.47 -8.44
N TYR A 63 11.33 5.43 -9.25
CA TYR A 63 10.50 4.26 -8.98
C TYR A 63 11.12 3.27 -7.98
N MET A 64 12.42 3.37 -7.69
CA MET A 64 13.08 2.49 -6.73
C MET A 64 14.15 3.24 -5.94
N PHE A 65 13.83 3.58 -4.70
CA PHE A 65 14.73 4.18 -3.73
C PHE A 65 14.82 3.31 -2.47
N VAL A 66 16.02 2.78 -2.19
CA VAL A 66 16.26 1.86 -1.09
C VAL A 66 17.12 2.51 -0.03
N ASP A 67 16.52 2.93 1.07
CA ASP A 67 17.20 3.30 2.30
C ASP A 67 16.91 2.28 3.43
N LYS A 68 17.42 2.53 4.62
CA LYS A 68 17.22 1.60 5.76
C LYS A 68 15.76 1.41 6.12
N LEU A 69 14.93 2.47 6.03
CA LEU A 69 13.50 2.41 6.36
C LEU A 69 12.74 1.63 5.29
N SER A 70 12.88 2.01 4.01
CA SER A 70 12.21 1.34 2.90
C SER A 70 12.66 -0.12 2.78
N TYR A 71 13.92 -0.43 3.05
CA TYR A 71 14.43 -1.80 3.04
C TYR A 71 13.69 -2.70 4.04
N VAL A 72 13.56 -2.25 5.30
CA VAL A 72 12.87 -3.03 6.35
C VAL A 72 11.40 -3.25 5.99
N PHE A 73 10.68 -2.21 5.57
CA PHE A 73 9.28 -2.35 5.18
C PHE A 73 9.10 -3.19 3.92
N CYS A 74 9.99 -3.05 2.94
CA CYS A 74 10.00 -3.87 1.72
C CYS A 74 10.15 -5.36 2.06
N MET A 75 11.06 -5.70 2.98
CA MET A 75 11.25 -7.07 3.47
C MET A 75 10.01 -7.63 4.14
N ILE A 76 9.40 -6.85 5.05
CA ILE A 76 8.16 -7.26 5.75
C ILE A 76 7.04 -7.50 4.74
N PHE A 77 6.82 -6.56 3.80
CA PHE A 77 5.75 -6.69 2.82
C PHE A 77 5.99 -7.83 1.82
N ALA A 78 7.21 -8.06 1.38
CA ALA A 78 7.54 -9.19 0.52
C ALA A 78 7.32 -10.53 1.25
N LEU A 79 7.70 -10.62 2.53
CA LEU A 79 7.44 -11.80 3.37
C LEU A 79 5.94 -12.04 3.55
N MET A 80 5.16 -10.98 3.83
CA MET A 80 3.71 -11.07 3.96
C MET A 80 3.05 -11.49 2.65
N ALA A 81 3.58 -11.06 1.50
CA ALA A 81 3.11 -11.51 0.18
C ALA A 81 3.36 -13.01 -0.02
N CYS A 82 4.50 -13.55 0.44
CA CYS A 82 4.79 -14.99 0.40
C CYS A 82 3.80 -15.78 1.27
N ILE A 83 3.61 -15.36 2.52
CA ILE A 83 2.68 -16.02 3.46
C ILE A 83 1.25 -15.97 2.91
N GLY A 84 0.79 -14.80 2.45
CA GLY A 84 -0.52 -14.60 1.85
C GLY A 84 -0.69 -15.41 0.56
N GLY A 85 0.35 -15.52 -0.27
CA GLY A 85 0.37 -16.33 -1.50
C GLY A 85 0.16 -17.82 -1.21
N ILE A 86 0.90 -18.37 -0.25
CA ILE A 86 0.74 -19.76 0.20
C ILE A 86 -0.67 -19.95 0.78
N TYR A 87 -1.13 -19.04 1.63
CA TYR A 87 -2.46 -19.13 2.24
C TYR A 87 -3.58 -19.08 1.20
N SER A 88 -3.42 -18.28 0.13
CA SER A 88 -4.43 -18.11 -0.92
C SER A 88 -4.32 -19.09 -2.09
N CYS A 89 -3.33 -19.99 -2.10
CA CYS A 89 -3.07 -20.88 -3.25
C CYS A 89 -4.25 -21.83 -3.56
N HIS A 90 -5.11 -22.12 -2.58
CA HIS A 90 -6.31 -22.94 -2.75
C HIS A 90 -7.49 -22.17 -3.36
N ASN A 91 -7.45 -20.83 -3.40
CA ASN A 91 -8.52 -20.01 -3.93
C ASN A 91 -8.64 -20.15 -5.45
N GLU A 92 -9.87 -20.31 -5.91
CA GLU A 92 -10.17 -20.52 -7.33
C GLU A 92 -10.51 -19.23 -8.07
N ASN A 93 -10.78 -18.15 -7.35
CA ASN A 93 -11.17 -16.88 -7.94
C ASN A 93 -9.96 -16.17 -8.60
N ARG A 94 -10.02 -16.02 -9.94
CA ARG A 94 -8.95 -15.38 -10.71
C ARG A 94 -8.76 -13.92 -10.36
N MET A 95 -9.88 -13.21 -10.16
CA MET A 95 -9.84 -11.78 -9.83
C MET A 95 -9.21 -11.56 -8.45
N GLU A 96 -9.54 -12.39 -7.49
CA GLU A 96 -8.94 -12.31 -6.15
C GLU A 96 -7.44 -12.61 -6.19
N ALA A 97 -7.01 -13.61 -6.97
CA ALA A 97 -5.59 -13.92 -7.18
C ALA A 97 -4.82 -12.73 -7.78
N PHE A 98 -5.39 -12.09 -8.81
CA PHE A 98 -4.83 -10.88 -9.42
C PHE A 98 -4.75 -9.73 -8.42
N CYS A 99 -5.86 -9.45 -7.76
CA CYS A 99 -5.95 -8.30 -6.84
C CYS A 99 -5.05 -8.48 -5.62
N SER A 100 -4.94 -9.69 -5.06
CA SER A 100 -4.07 -9.97 -3.92
C SER A 100 -2.61 -9.69 -4.22
N MET A 101 -2.11 -10.20 -5.35
CA MET A 101 -0.71 -10.02 -5.75
C MET A 101 -0.43 -8.58 -6.19
N SER A 102 -1.33 -7.97 -6.96
CA SER A 102 -1.19 -6.58 -7.39
C SER A 102 -1.25 -5.61 -6.20
N TYR A 103 -2.11 -5.88 -5.23
CA TYR A 103 -2.22 -5.11 -4.00
C TYR A 103 -0.91 -5.13 -3.19
N ALA A 104 -0.35 -6.32 -2.98
CA ALA A 104 0.95 -6.46 -2.33
C ALA A 104 2.08 -5.79 -3.16
N GLY A 105 2.01 -5.89 -4.49
CA GLY A 105 2.94 -5.24 -5.40
C GLY A 105 2.89 -3.71 -5.33
N CYS A 106 1.68 -3.14 -5.25
CA CYS A 106 1.49 -1.69 -5.06
C CYS A 106 2.00 -1.21 -3.69
N ALA A 107 1.84 -2.01 -2.64
CA ALA A 107 2.40 -1.71 -1.32
C ALA A 107 3.93 -1.58 -1.37
N LEU A 108 4.60 -2.49 -2.07
CA LEU A 108 6.04 -2.40 -2.33
C LEU A 108 6.39 -1.19 -3.21
N GLY A 109 5.54 -0.86 -4.18
CA GLY A 109 5.71 0.33 -5.01
C GLY A 109 5.68 1.62 -4.20
N VAL A 110 4.71 1.79 -3.30
CA VAL A 110 4.66 2.94 -2.38
C VAL A 110 5.91 2.98 -1.49
N THR A 111 6.34 1.83 -0.98
CA THR A 111 7.48 1.74 -0.06
C THR A 111 8.80 2.15 -0.72
N LEU A 112 8.97 1.86 -2.01
CA LEU A 112 10.19 2.15 -2.76
C LEU A 112 10.11 3.44 -3.58
N ALA A 113 8.98 4.15 -3.56
CA ALA A 113 8.82 5.42 -4.26
C ALA A 113 9.77 6.48 -3.69
N LYS A 114 10.47 7.22 -4.59
CA LYS A 114 11.34 8.35 -4.26
C LYS A 114 10.63 9.68 -4.38
N ASP A 115 9.74 9.80 -5.34
CA ASP A 115 9.03 11.03 -5.67
C ASP A 115 7.51 10.90 -5.42
N TRP A 116 6.86 12.06 -5.32
CA TRP A 116 5.44 12.16 -5.00
C TRP A 116 4.53 11.53 -6.07
N LEU A 117 4.90 11.63 -7.36
CA LEU A 117 4.07 11.08 -8.44
C LEU A 117 4.14 9.55 -8.45
N THR A 118 5.32 8.97 -8.27
CA THR A 118 5.46 7.52 -8.12
C THR A 118 4.67 7.00 -6.93
N LEU A 119 4.73 7.71 -5.78
CA LEU A 119 3.97 7.35 -4.59
C LEU A 119 2.47 7.32 -4.88
N ILE A 120 1.90 8.39 -5.45
CA ILE A 120 0.45 8.48 -5.66
C ILE A 120 -0.05 7.45 -6.68
N PHE A 121 0.71 7.14 -7.74
CA PHE A 121 0.34 6.08 -8.69
C PHE A 121 0.15 4.72 -8.01
N PHE A 122 1.12 4.31 -7.19
CA PHE A 122 1.01 3.04 -6.47
C PHE A 122 -0.02 3.10 -5.35
N TRP A 123 -0.23 4.26 -4.72
CA TRP A 123 -1.23 4.48 -3.69
C TRP A 123 -2.66 4.31 -4.22
N GLU A 124 -2.98 4.92 -5.34
CA GLU A 124 -4.30 4.77 -5.97
C GLU A 124 -4.51 3.34 -6.50
N ALA A 125 -3.51 2.73 -7.11
CA ALA A 125 -3.57 1.34 -7.55
C ALA A 125 -3.78 0.37 -6.37
N LEU A 126 -3.18 0.66 -5.21
CA LEU A 126 -3.38 -0.08 -3.96
C LEU A 126 -4.84 0.05 -3.48
N ALA A 127 -5.44 1.24 -3.52
CA ALA A 127 -6.83 1.46 -3.13
C ALA A 127 -7.80 0.71 -4.05
N VAL A 128 -7.58 0.74 -5.36
CA VAL A 128 -8.40 0.03 -6.34
C VAL A 128 -8.32 -1.48 -6.17
N THR A 129 -7.12 -2.03 -6.04
CA THR A 129 -6.94 -3.49 -5.89
C THR A 129 -7.52 -4.01 -4.59
N SER A 130 -7.42 -3.26 -3.48
CA SER A 130 -8.03 -3.62 -2.20
C SER A 130 -9.57 -3.60 -2.24
N LEU A 131 -10.17 -2.65 -2.96
CA LEU A 131 -11.62 -2.60 -3.16
C LEU A 131 -12.14 -3.90 -3.80
N PHE A 132 -11.47 -4.37 -4.85
CA PHE A 132 -11.87 -5.62 -5.51
C PHE A 132 -11.71 -6.83 -4.60
N LEU A 133 -10.77 -6.87 -3.64
CA LEU A 133 -10.68 -7.94 -2.66
C LEU A 133 -11.93 -8.00 -1.76
N ILE A 134 -12.52 -6.85 -1.40
CA ILE A 134 -13.78 -6.79 -0.66
C ILE A 134 -14.92 -7.32 -1.55
N TRP A 135 -14.99 -6.86 -2.81
CA TRP A 135 -16.07 -7.24 -3.73
C TRP A 135 -15.99 -8.70 -4.20
N CYS A 136 -14.83 -9.34 -4.15
CA CYS A 136 -14.67 -10.76 -4.50
C CYS A 136 -15.52 -11.70 -3.64
N ARG A 137 -15.94 -11.29 -2.43
CA ARG A 137 -16.91 -12.06 -1.61
C ARG A 137 -18.30 -12.12 -2.24
N ASN A 138 -18.65 -11.18 -3.13
CA ASN A 138 -19.86 -11.15 -3.95
C ASN A 138 -21.19 -11.24 -3.17
N THR A 139 -21.26 -10.64 -1.98
CA THR A 139 -22.50 -10.50 -1.20
C THR A 139 -23.06 -9.08 -1.31
N PRO A 140 -24.38 -8.84 -1.07
CA PRO A 140 -24.93 -7.49 -0.99
C PRO A 140 -24.23 -6.63 0.08
N GLN A 141 -23.82 -7.25 1.19
CA GLN A 141 -23.10 -6.59 2.28
C GLN A 141 -21.70 -6.16 1.83
N SER A 142 -20.94 -7.06 1.20
CA SER A 142 -19.59 -6.72 0.69
C SER A 142 -19.62 -5.64 -0.38
N ARG A 143 -20.68 -5.59 -1.22
CA ARG A 143 -20.84 -4.52 -2.21
C ARG A 143 -21.06 -3.16 -1.56
N ARG A 144 -21.93 -3.09 -0.52
CA ARG A 144 -22.19 -1.85 0.22
C ARG A 144 -20.97 -1.40 1.03
N ALA A 145 -20.32 -2.33 1.72
CA ALA A 145 -19.11 -2.04 2.48
C ALA A 145 -17.98 -1.56 1.56
N GLY A 146 -17.79 -2.21 0.40
CA GLY A 146 -16.81 -1.77 -0.59
C GLY A 146 -17.10 -0.38 -1.17
N LEU A 147 -18.36 0.00 -1.37
CA LEU A 147 -18.70 1.36 -1.78
C LEU A 147 -18.35 2.41 -0.72
N ARG A 148 -18.63 2.13 0.56
CA ARG A 148 -18.24 3.04 1.67
C ARG A 148 -16.71 3.12 1.77
N TYR A 149 -16.02 1.98 1.66
CA TYR A 149 -14.57 1.90 1.60
C TYR A 149 -14.01 2.78 0.47
N LEU A 150 -14.55 2.64 -0.74
CA LEU A 150 -14.15 3.43 -1.90
C LEU A 150 -14.31 4.94 -1.65
N LEU A 151 -15.46 5.37 -1.13
CA LEU A 151 -15.72 6.80 -0.87
C LEU A 151 -14.72 7.38 0.13
N VAL A 152 -14.41 6.66 1.20
CA VAL A 152 -13.44 7.11 2.21
C VAL A 152 -12.03 7.17 1.62
N HIS A 153 -11.63 6.14 0.86
CA HIS A 153 -10.30 6.11 0.23
C HIS A 153 -10.15 7.13 -0.89
N MET A 154 -11.20 7.38 -1.68
CA MET A 154 -11.21 8.47 -2.66
C MET A 154 -11.08 9.85 -1.97
N PHE A 155 -11.77 10.06 -0.85
CA PHE A 155 -11.63 11.30 -0.08
C PHE A 155 -10.18 11.47 0.41
N GLY A 156 -9.60 10.45 1.05
CA GLY A 156 -8.21 10.48 1.50
C GLY A 156 -7.20 10.62 0.35
N GLY A 157 -7.39 9.86 -0.74
CA GLY A 157 -6.55 9.91 -1.93
C GLY A 157 -6.59 11.26 -2.64
N ASN A 158 -7.77 11.89 -2.77
CA ASN A 158 -7.88 13.23 -3.36
C ASN A 158 -7.21 14.30 -2.48
N LEU A 159 -7.30 14.20 -1.15
CA LEU A 159 -6.55 15.10 -0.26
C LEU A 159 -5.04 14.91 -0.41
N LEU A 160 -4.57 13.67 -0.42
CA LEU A 160 -3.16 13.36 -0.66
C LEU A 160 -2.71 13.92 -2.01
N LEU A 161 -3.49 13.71 -3.07
CA LEU A 161 -3.21 14.23 -4.40
C LEU A 161 -3.15 15.75 -4.44
N LEU A 162 -4.09 16.45 -3.76
CA LEU A 162 -4.06 17.90 -3.63
C LEU A 162 -2.76 18.38 -2.99
N GLY A 163 -2.36 17.77 -1.88
CA GLY A 163 -1.10 18.13 -1.20
C GLY A 163 0.14 17.88 -2.06
N ILE A 164 0.15 16.76 -2.80
CA ILE A 164 1.20 16.42 -3.77
C ILE A 164 1.27 17.46 -4.90
N PHE A 165 0.12 17.84 -5.46
CA PHE A 165 0.06 18.88 -6.49
C PHE A 165 0.67 20.20 -6.02
N LEU A 166 0.36 20.63 -4.79
CA LEU A 166 0.92 21.84 -4.21
C LEU A 166 2.44 21.73 -4.02
N LYS A 167 2.94 20.56 -3.59
CA LYS A 167 4.39 20.32 -3.43
C LYS A 167 5.13 20.29 -4.77
N VAL A 168 4.64 19.51 -5.72
CA VAL A 168 5.24 19.43 -7.07
C VAL A 168 5.16 20.80 -7.78
N GLY A 169 4.07 21.53 -7.62
CA GLY A 169 3.89 22.88 -8.18
C GLY A 169 4.84 23.92 -7.58
N SER A 170 5.31 23.72 -6.34
CA SER A 170 6.35 24.57 -5.73
C SER A 170 7.78 24.13 -6.10
N GLY A 171 7.96 23.09 -6.91
CA GLY A 171 9.25 22.55 -7.33
C GLY A 171 9.77 21.39 -6.47
N ASP A 172 9.06 21.00 -5.39
CA ASP A 172 9.43 19.93 -4.50
C ASP A 172 8.89 18.58 -5.02
N SER A 173 9.56 17.96 -5.99
CA SER A 173 9.12 16.70 -6.58
C SER A 173 9.47 15.47 -5.74
N LEU A 174 10.49 15.52 -4.90
CA LEU A 174 10.96 14.40 -4.10
C LEU A 174 10.24 14.31 -2.75
N ILE A 175 10.00 13.07 -2.30
CA ILE A 175 9.44 12.83 -0.96
C ILE A 175 10.47 13.23 0.08
N ALA A 176 10.12 14.22 0.90
CA ALA A 176 10.93 14.71 2.00
C ALA A 176 10.18 14.62 3.33
N ASN A 177 10.93 14.66 4.44
CA ASN A 177 10.33 14.78 5.76
C ASN A 177 9.78 16.21 5.95
N LEU A 178 8.48 16.30 6.23
CA LEU A 178 7.75 17.54 6.38
C LEU A 178 7.61 18.01 7.84
N SER A 179 8.19 17.29 8.82
CA SER A 179 8.02 17.64 10.26
C SER A 179 8.47 19.07 10.62
N LYS A 180 9.43 19.60 9.88
CA LYS A 180 9.94 20.98 10.06
C LYS A 180 9.44 21.96 8.99
N ALA A 181 8.58 21.48 8.07
CA ALA A 181 7.99 22.33 7.04
C ALA A 181 6.90 23.24 7.63
N PRO A 182 6.56 24.36 6.99
CA PRO A 182 5.40 25.15 7.37
C PRO A 182 4.14 24.29 7.35
N HIS A 183 3.28 24.45 8.35
CA HIS A 183 1.99 23.76 8.43
C HIS A 183 0.97 24.43 7.48
N ASP A 184 1.30 24.43 6.20
CA ASP A 184 0.49 24.98 5.12
C ASP A 184 -0.60 23.99 4.65
N LEU A 185 -1.35 24.39 3.62
CA LEU A 185 -2.39 23.55 3.05
C LEU A 185 -1.83 22.22 2.52
N ALA A 186 -0.62 22.22 1.92
CA ALA A 186 0.00 21.01 1.41
C ALA A 186 0.33 20.03 2.53
N PHE A 187 0.91 20.54 3.64
CA PHE A 187 1.19 19.73 4.84
C PHE A 187 -0.07 19.04 5.36
N TRP A 188 -1.15 19.81 5.60
CA TRP A 188 -2.39 19.25 6.14
C TRP A 188 -3.10 18.31 5.17
N ALA A 189 -3.09 18.62 3.88
CA ALA A 189 -3.71 17.77 2.86
C ALA A 189 -3.01 16.42 2.76
N ILE A 190 -1.67 16.37 2.74
CA ILE A 190 -0.89 15.13 2.76
C ILE A 190 -1.15 14.36 4.06
N LEU A 191 -1.07 15.05 5.21
CA LEU A 191 -1.23 14.40 6.50
C LEU A 191 -2.61 13.76 6.66
N ILE A 192 -3.69 14.50 6.36
CA ILE A 192 -5.05 13.98 6.48
C ILE A 192 -5.27 12.86 5.46
N GLY A 193 -4.80 13.01 4.22
CA GLY A 193 -4.89 11.97 3.19
C GLY A 193 -4.24 10.66 3.62
N VAL A 194 -3.05 10.70 4.22
CA VAL A 194 -2.38 9.51 4.75
C VAL A 194 -3.07 8.99 6.01
N ALA A 195 -3.53 9.88 6.91
CA ALA A 195 -4.21 9.54 8.16
C ALA A 195 -5.51 8.76 7.95
N VAL A 196 -6.26 9.07 6.90
CA VAL A 196 -7.47 8.32 6.50
C VAL A 196 -7.12 6.86 6.24
N ASN A 197 -6.07 6.59 5.47
CA ASN A 197 -5.63 5.23 5.14
C ASN A 197 -4.94 4.53 6.31
N ALA A 198 -4.34 5.29 7.25
CA ALA A 198 -3.82 4.77 8.50
C ALA A 198 -4.92 4.40 9.50
N ALA A 199 -6.19 4.71 9.18
CA ALA A 199 -7.34 4.52 10.06
C ALA A 199 -7.19 5.23 11.41
N ILE A 200 -6.65 6.47 11.41
CA ILE A 200 -6.56 7.27 12.64
C ILE A 200 -7.97 7.66 13.08
N PRO A 201 -8.39 7.41 14.34
CA PRO A 201 -9.67 7.88 14.83
C PRO A 201 -9.80 9.42 14.73
N PRO A 202 -10.96 9.96 14.32
CA PRO A 202 -12.28 9.31 14.18
C PRO A 202 -12.56 8.68 12.80
N VAL A 203 -11.63 8.71 11.84
CA VAL A 203 -11.86 8.24 10.46
C VAL A 203 -11.58 6.75 10.25
N ASN A 204 -11.50 5.96 11.32
CA ASN A 204 -11.17 4.53 11.29
C ASN A 204 -12.38 3.59 11.03
N ALA A 205 -13.60 4.11 11.01
CA ALA A 205 -14.82 3.31 10.90
C ALA A 205 -14.86 2.42 9.64
N TRP A 206 -14.25 2.86 8.53
CA TRP A 206 -14.18 2.11 7.29
C TRP A 206 -13.45 0.76 7.45
N LEU A 207 -12.47 0.68 8.34
CA LEU A 207 -11.67 -0.53 8.55
C LEU A 207 -12.52 -1.64 9.18
N VAL A 208 -13.26 -1.31 10.24
CA VAL A 208 -14.12 -2.26 10.96
C VAL A 208 -15.32 -2.69 10.10
N ASP A 209 -15.79 -1.79 9.23
CA ASP A 209 -16.91 -2.05 8.33
C ASP A 209 -16.51 -2.90 7.10
N ALA A 210 -15.34 -2.64 6.52
CA ALA A 210 -14.98 -3.21 5.24
C ALA A 210 -14.20 -4.54 5.33
N TYR A 211 -13.29 -4.67 6.28
CA TYR A 211 -12.40 -5.84 6.35
C TYR A 211 -13.13 -7.16 6.63
N PRO A 212 -14.14 -7.21 7.54
CA PRO A 212 -14.92 -8.43 7.75
C PRO A 212 -15.75 -8.84 6.53
N GLU A 213 -16.03 -7.89 5.63
CA GLU A 213 -16.80 -8.14 4.41
C GLU A 213 -15.93 -8.58 3.22
N GLY A 214 -14.63 -8.71 3.38
CA GLY A 214 -13.74 -9.34 2.42
C GLY A 214 -13.92 -10.87 2.38
N THR A 215 -13.29 -11.52 1.40
CA THR A 215 -13.12 -12.98 1.43
C THR A 215 -12.14 -13.36 2.54
N ILE A 216 -12.15 -14.61 3.01
CA ILE A 216 -11.22 -15.08 4.07
C ILE A 216 -9.76 -14.83 3.66
N THR A 217 -9.40 -15.17 2.41
CA THR A 217 -8.06 -14.95 1.86
C THR A 217 -7.79 -13.48 1.59
N GLY A 218 -8.77 -12.75 1.05
CA GLY A 218 -8.66 -11.29 0.82
C GLY A 218 -8.45 -10.50 2.10
N SER A 219 -9.10 -10.89 3.21
CA SER A 219 -8.95 -10.22 4.50
C SER A 219 -7.54 -10.36 5.09
N VAL A 220 -6.82 -11.45 4.81
CA VAL A 220 -5.40 -11.59 5.16
C VAL A 220 -4.56 -10.51 4.47
N PHE A 221 -4.79 -10.28 3.17
CA PHE A 221 -4.10 -9.22 2.44
C PHE A 221 -4.53 -7.83 2.92
N LEU A 222 -5.84 -7.57 3.05
CA LEU A 222 -6.36 -6.28 3.51
C LEU A 222 -5.76 -5.87 4.85
N SER A 223 -5.67 -6.81 5.81
CA SER A 223 -5.09 -6.54 7.12
C SER A 223 -3.58 -6.34 7.08
N SER A 224 -2.87 -6.83 6.05
CA SER A 224 -1.41 -6.81 5.99
C SER A 224 -0.82 -5.55 5.36
N PHE A 225 -1.54 -4.85 4.47
CA PHE A 225 -0.92 -3.80 3.64
C PHE A 225 -1.46 -2.39 3.87
N THR A 226 -2.73 -2.05 3.59
CA THR A 226 -3.20 -0.64 3.53
C THR A 226 -2.77 0.19 4.73
N THR A 227 -3.13 -0.22 5.94
CA THR A 227 -2.82 0.55 7.15
C THR A 227 -1.32 0.62 7.43
N LYS A 228 -0.56 -0.44 7.12
CA LYS A 228 0.90 -0.51 7.33
C LYS A 228 1.65 0.34 6.32
N VAL A 229 1.20 0.39 5.07
CA VAL A 229 1.71 1.31 4.04
C VAL A 229 1.48 2.76 4.46
N ALA A 230 0.29 3.07 5.01
CA ALA A 230 0.00 4.40 5.52
C ALA A 230 0.86 4.76 6.75
N VAL A 231 1.11 3.81 7.67
CA VAL A 231 2.04 4.00 8.78
C VAL A 231 3.47 4.23 8.26
N TYR A 232 3.92 3.47 7.26
CA TYR A 232 5.19 3.72 6.59
C TYR A 232 5.27 5.15 6.04
N ALA A 233 4.23 5.61 5.35
CA ALA A 233 4.17 6.97 4.80
C ALA A 233 4.21 8.03 5.92
N LEU A 234 3.51 7.82 7.05
CA LEU A 234 3.59 8.71 8.22
C LEU A 234 5.01 8.77 8.78
N ILE A 235 5.69 7.64 8.92
CA ILE A 235 7.08 7.60 9.39
C ILE A 235 8.02 8.26 8.38
N ARG A 236 7.80 8.06 7.08
CA ARG A 236 8.65 8.63 6.03
C ARG A 236 8.53 10.15 5.93
N ILE A 237 7.29 10.66 5.99
CA ILE A 237 6.97 12.05 5.65
C ILE A 237 6.91 12.93 6.91
N PHE A 238 6.52 12.39 8.06
CA PHE A 238 6.21 13.16 9.25
C PHE A 238 6.99 12.73 10.50
N ALA A 239 8.11 11.99 10.36
CA ALA A 239 8.92 11.61 11.51
C ALA A 239 9.41 12.84 12.28
N GLY A 240 9.17 12.86 13.61
CA GLY A 240 9.51 13.99 14.47
C GLY A 240 8.41 15.03 14.63
N THR A 241 7.18 14.74 14.17
CA THR A 241 6.01 15.59 14.41
C THR A 241 5.37 15.20 15.75
N ASP A 242 5.55 16.02 16.79
CA ASP A 242 5.22 15.67 18.18
C ASP A 242 3.75 15.29 18.41
N PHE A 243 2.80 15.99 17.78
CA PHE A 243 1.39 15.68 17.99
C PHE A 243 0.99 14.28 17.46
N LEU A 244 1.73 13.71 16.50
CA LEU A 244 1.48 12.35 16.01
C LEU A 244 1.79 11.27 17.04
N MET A 245 2.68 11.53 18.02
CA MET A 245 2.91 10.61 19.15
C MET A 245 1.63 10.44 19.98
N GLY A 246 0.92 11.53 20.25
CA GLY A 246 -0.36 11.50 20.97
C GLY A 246 -1.40 10.66 20.23
N PHE A 247 -1.53 10.86 18.92
CA PHE A 247 -2.43 10.04 18.08
C PHE A 247 -2.01 8.56 18.08
N GLY A 248 -0.73 8.25 17.99
CA GLY A 248 -0.21 6.88 18.06
C GLY A 248 -0.55 6.19 19.40
N CYS A 249 -0.34 6.87 20.52
CA CYS A 249 -0.73 6.37 21.85
C CYS A 249 -2.25 6.15 21.94
N PHE A 250 -3.05 7.10 21.44
CA PHE A 250 -4.51 6.97 21.43
C PHE A 250 -4.95 5.78 20.58
N MET A 251 -4.39 5.59 19.38
CA MET A 251 -4.69 4.46 18.50
C MET A 251 -4.36 3.12 19.16
N ALA A 252 -3.24 3.03 19.87
CA ALA A 252 -2.85 1.80 20.58
C ALA A 252 -3.86 1.44 21.68
N LEU A 253 -4.27 2.42 22.50
CA LEU A 253 -5.27 2.23 23.56
C LEU A 253 -6.64 1.90 22.98
N TYR A 254 -7.06 2.62 21.94
CA TYR A 254 -8.32 2.40 21.24
C TYR A 254 -8.38 0.99 20.63
N GLY A 255 -7.31 0.56 19.94
CA GLY A 255 -7.24 -0.78 19.35
C GLY A 255 -7.26 -1.88 20.40
N ALA A 256 -6.57 -1.70 21.53
CA ALA A 256 -6.60 -2.64 22.66
C ALA A 256 -8.00 -2.74 23.28
N ALA A 257 -8.69 -1.60 23.47
CA ALA A 257 -10.06 -1.59 23.97
C ALA A 257 -11.02 -2.33 23.02
N TYR A 258 -10.92 -2.09 21.72
CA TYR A 258 -11.71 -2.81 20.71
C TYR A 258 -11.45 -4.32 20.76
N ALA A 259 -10.21 -4.75 20.83
CA ALA A 259 -9.85 -6.17 20.88
C ALA A 259 -10.41 -6.87 22.14
N ILE A 260 -10.54 -6.17 23.26
CA ILE A 260 -11.16 -6.70 24.50
C ILE A 260 -12.68 -6.80 24.36
N MET A 261 -13.30 -5.91 23.58
CA MET A 261 -14.77 -5.87 23.40
C MET A 261 -15.26 -6.88 22.35
N GLU A 262 -14.39 -7.38 21.49
CA GLU A 262 -14.69 -8.45 20.54
C GLU A 262 -14.70 -9.80 21.29
N ASN A 263 -15.90 -10.36 21.51
CA ASN A 263 -16.14 -11.70 22.10
C ASN A 263 -16.55 -12.69 21.03
#